data_b32f2c25d62a4237a952f6721a7a3314
#
_entry.id   b32f2c25d62a4237a952f6721a7a3314
#
_cell.length_a   1.000
_cell.length_b   1.000
_cell.length_c   1.000
_cell.angle_alpha   90.00
_cell.angle_beta   90.00
_cell.angle_gamma   90.00
#
_symmetry.space_group_name_H-M   'P 1'
#
loop_
_entity.id
_entity.type
_entity.pdbx_description
1 polymer ?
#
loop_
_entity_poly.entity_id
_entity_poly.type
_entity_poly.pdbx_seq_one_letter_code
_entity_poly.pdbx_strand_id
1 'polypeptide(L)'
;MPLNNAQTAVAKSPARFRVLCGGRRVGKSYLSVRELARFARHPGKKCLYIAPTYQMCRDIIWTDLKQRLNNLNWIAKTNESRLELHLINGSTIALRSGDAGQSLRGGGYDFVVFDEASDIDPEIFHEVVFPALSAQKPPGSVLFCGTPKGFNWFKDLYDLGQNQDPDWASFQFTTIEGGQVPESEIAAAKRNLDTRTFLQEYEAKFQTYSGIVAYNFSDDNIVDWKPHPAKYVLIGMDFNVSPMTATVMYQSADTKSLHCVDEILIYSSNTNEMCDEIKNRYPDNNVVVFPDPAGVQRRSSANGKTDISILQNHGFKVLHRPRHPAVKDRINAMNSLLLNASGERRFFVDPKCKNLIQALQRYVYKQDTQIPEKGKWDHIFDATTYAVEYLYPVTKKVEYDNIKTFGVY
;
A
#
# COMPACT_ATOMS: atom_id res chain seq x y z
N MET A 1 -18.49 -18.64 12.83
CA MET A 1 -17.79 -18.19 14.04
C MET A 1 -18.59 -17.06 14.70
N PRO A 2 -18.56 -16.88 16.03
CA PRO A 2 -19.11 -15.70 16.69
C PRO A 2 -18.33 -14.44 16.30
N LEU A 3 -18.93 -13.26 16.52
CA LEU A 3 -18.21 -12.00 16.42
C LEU A 3 -17.20 -11.87 17.57
N ASN A 4 -16.02 -11.31 17.30
CA ASN A 4 -15.08 -10.94 18.35
C ASN A 4 -15.59 -9.70 19.12
N ASN A 5 -14.88 -9.28 20.18
CA ASN A 5 -15.30 -8.15 21.01
C ASN A 5 -15.39 -6.84 20.20
N ALA A 6 -14.42 -6.57 19.33
CA ALA A 6 -14.40 -5.37 18.48
C ALA A 6 -15.61 -5.34 17.52
N GLN A 7 -15.85 -6.43 16.81
CA GLN A 7 -17.00 -6.58 15.91
C GLN A 7 -18.33 -6.49 16.67
N THR A 8 -18.39 -7.08 17.86
CA THR A 8 -19.60 -7.05 18.71
C THR A 8 -19.94 -5.64 19.17
N ALA A 9 -18.94 -4.84 19.54
CA ALA A 9 -19.15 -3.43 19.92
C ALA A 9 -19.79 -2.64 18.77
N VAL A 10 -19.25 -2.79 17.54
CA VAL A 10 -19.80 -2.12 16.34
C VAL A 10 -21.22 -2.62 16.01
N ALA A 11 -21.45 -3.94 16.04
CA ALA A 11 -22.74 -4.54 15.69
C ALA A 11 -23.87 -4.18 16.69
N LYS A 12 -23.55 -3.97 17.96
CA LYS A 12 -24.50 -3.61 19.02
C LYS A 12 -24.82 -2.10 19.07
N SER A 13 -24.03 -1.27 18.41
CA SER A 13 -24.26 0.17 18.40
C SER A 13 -25.61 0.50 17.75
N PRO A 14 -26.44 1.35 18.39
CA PRO A 14 -27.73 1.79 17.84
C PRO A 14 -27.57 2.94 16.82
N ALA A 15 -26.37 3.49 16.68
CA ALA A 15 -26.12 4.63 15.79
C ALA A 15 -26.47 4.29 14.34
N ARG A 16 -27.08 5.26 13.66
CA ARG A 16 -27.45 5.17 12.25
C ARG A 16 -26.23 5.05 11.35
N PHE A 17 -25.18 5.80 11.66
CA PHE A 17 -23.91 5.82 10.94
C PHE A 17 -22.80 5.30 11.85
N ARG A 18 -22.20 4.20 11.47
CA ARG A 18 -21.12 3.55 12.24
C ARG A 18 -19.83 3.56 11.44
N VAL A 19 -18.76 4.01 12.05
CA VAL A 19 -17.42 4.09 11.43
C VAL A 19 -16.47 3.13 12.14
N LEU A 20 -16.00 2.11 11.44
CA LEU A 20 -15.02 1.15 11.94
C LEU A 20 -13.65 1.45 11.32
N CYS A 21 -12.81 2.15 12.04
CA CYS A 21 -11.40 2.33 11.77
C CYS A 21 -10.64 1.12 12.34
N GLY A 22 -10.14 0.24 11.48
CA GLY A 22 -9.57 -1.02 11.93
C GLY A 22 -8.25 -1.39 11.27
N GLY A 23 -7.32 -1.91 12.07
CA GLY A 23 -6.08 -2.48 11.58
C GLY A 23 -6.31 -3.67 10.64
N ARG A 24 -5.24 -4.14 10.00
CA ARG A 24 -5.30 -5.34 9.15
C ARG A 24 -5.80 -6.54 9.95
N ARG A 25 -6.64 -7.37 9.33
CA ARG A 25 -7.16 -8.62 9.92
C ARG A 25 -7.99 -8.44 11.21
N VAL A 26 -8.45 -7.23 11.54
CA VAL A 26 -9.40 -7.02 12.64
C VAL A 26 -10.78 -7.65 12.37
N GLY A 27 -11.03 -8.03 11.12
CA GLY A 27 -12.24 -8.72 10.69
C GLY A 27 -13.35 -7.80 10.15
N LYS A 28 -12.96 -6.66 9.53
CA LYS A 28 -13.88 -5.71 8.87
C LYS A 28 -14.84 -6.40 7.89
N SER A 29 -14.28 -7.13 6.92
CA SER A 29 -15.07 -7.82 5.88
C SER A 29 -15.99 -8.90 6.46
N TYR A 30 -15.55 -9.63 7.49
CA TYR A 30 -16.40 -10.59 8.18
C TYR A 30 -17.61 -9.91 8.85
N LEU A 31 -17.38 -8.77 9.52
CA LEU A 31 -18.45 -7.97 10.11
C LEU A 31 -19.41 -7.47 9.02
N SER A 32 -18.89 -6.98 7.89
CA SER A 32 -19.69 -6.51 6.75
C SER A 32 -20.66 -7.58 6.25
N VAL A 33 -20.18 -8.80 6.03
CA VAL A 33 -21.02 -9.93 5.63
C VAL A 33 -22.11 -10.25 6.67
N ARG A 34 -21.74 -10.21 7.95
CA ARG A 34 -22.70 -10.49 9.05
C ARG A 34 -23.76 -9.41 9.16
N GLU A 35 -23.40 -8.14 9.03
CA GLU A 35 -24.34 -7.02 9.09
C GLU A 35 -25.26 -6.99 7.88
N LEU A 36 -24.77 -7.25 6.66
CA LEU A 36 -25.61 -7.39 5.47
C LEU A 36 -26.65 -8.50 5.65
N ALA A 37 -26.25 -9.68 6.14
CA ALA A 37 -27.17 -10.78 6.42
C ALA A 37 -28.15 -10.42 7.54
N ARG A 38 -27.72 -9.72 8.60
CA ARG A 38 -28.56 -9.28 9.71
C ARG A 38 -29.69 -8.35 9.26
N PHE A 39 -29.38 -7.38 8.42
CA PHE A 39 -30.36 -6.44 7.89
C PHE A 39 -31.29 -7.12 6.87
N ALA A 40 -30.73 -7.91 5.95
CA ALA A 40 -31.51 -8.62 4.93
C ALA A 40 -32.38 -9.73 5.47
N ARG A 41 -32.26 -10.13 6.74
CA ARG A 41 -33.14 -11.07 7.42
C ARG A 41 -34.59 -10.56 7.50
N HIS A 42 -34.77 -9.25 7.60
CA HIS A 42 -36.09 -8.63 7.60
C HIS A 42 -36.64 -8.57 6.16
N PRO A 43 -37.95 -8.88 5.95
CA PRO A 43 -38.52 -8.93 4.61
C PRO A 43 -38.45 -7.64 3.83
N GLY A 44 -38.19 -7.75 2.53
CA GLY A 44 -38.23 -6.64 1.57
C GLY A 44 -37.09 -5.63 1.70
N LYS A 45 -36.02 -5.92 2.46
CA LYS A 45 -34.91 -5.02 2.67
C LYS A 45 -33.94 -4.95 1.48
N LYS A 46 -33.48 -3.75 1.17
CA LYS A 46 -32.48 -3.48 0.13
C LYS A 46 -31.15 -3.12 0.77
N CYS A 47 -30.18 -4.04 0.69
CA CYS A 47 -28.84 -3.87 1.22
C CYS A 47 -27.83 -3.68 0.10
N LEU A 48 -26.85 -2.82 0.34
CA LEU A 48 -25.79 -2.50 -0.62
C LEU A 48 -24.43 -2.61 0.05
N TYR A 49 -23.47 -3.19 -0.66
CA TYR A 49 -22.06 -3.18 -0.31
C TYR A 49 -21.28 -2.42 -1.39
N ILE A 50 -20.43 -1.51 -0.98
CA ILE A 50 -19.61 -0.69 -1.87
C ILE A 50 -18.15 -0.90 -1.50
N ALA A 51 -17.32 -1.25 -2.48
CA ALA A 51 -15.86 -1.27 -2.38
C ALA A 51 -15.26 -0.40 -3.49
N PRO A 52 -13.97 0.00 -3.41
CA PRO A 52 -13.34 0.87 -4.39
C PRO A 52 -13.49 0.36 -5.83
N THR A 53 -13.30 -0.94 -6.07
CA THR A 53 -13.39 -1.53 -7.42
C THR A 53 -14.32 -2.74 -7.47
N TYR A 54 -14.83 -3.07 -8.66
CA TYR A 54 -15.63 -4.27 -8.89
C TYR A 54 -14.89 -5.55 -8.53
N GLN A 55 -13.60 -5.62 -8.84
CA GLN A 55 -12.77 -6.77 -8.51
C GLN A 55 -12.68 -6.97 -6.99
N MET A 56 -12.52 -5.90 -6.22
CA MET A 56 -12.52 -5.97 -4.76
C MET A 56 -13.85 -6.46 -4.20
N CYS A 57 -15.00 -6.00 -4.73
CA CYS A 57 -16.31 -6.52 -4.34
C CYS A 57 -16.38 -8.04 -4.49
N ARG A 58 -15.88 -8.55 -5.61
CA ARG A 58 -15.90 -9.98 -5.93
C ARG A 58 -14.94 -10.78 -5.05
N ASP A 59 -13.72 -10.31 -4.89
CA ASP A 59 -12.66 -11.06 -4.23
C ASP A 59 -12.78 -11.03 -2.70
N ILE A 60 -13.31 -9.94 -2.13
CA ILE A 60 -13.34 -9.75 -0.68
C ILE A 60 -14.54 -10.51 -0.05
N ILE A 61 -15.77 -10.28 -0.53
CA ILE A 61 -16.94 -10.79 0.18
C ILE A 61 -17.92 -11.65 -0.64
N TRP A 62 -17.88 -11.60 -1.98
CA TRP A 62 -18.92 -12.24 -2.78
C TRP A 62 -19.09 -13.74 -2.50
N THR A 63 -18.00 -14.48 -2.49
CA THR A 63 -18.01 -15.93 -2.25
C THR A 63 -18.45 -16.25 -0.84
N ASP A 64 -17.93 -15.55 0.17
CA ASP A 64 -18.27 -15.79 1.58
C ASP A 64 -19.72 -15.43 1.88
N LEU A 65 -20.22 -14.32 1.34
CA LEU A 65 -21.61 -13.90 1.47
C LEU A 65 -22.56 -14.94 0.86
N LYS A 66 -22.31 -15.41 -0.36
CA LYS A 66 -23.10 -16.45 -1.01
C LYS A 66 -23.12 -17.74 -0.20
N GLN A 67 -21.94 -18.22 0.21
CA GLN A 67 -21.84 -19.46 0.97
C GLN A 67 -22.63 -19.39 2.26
N ARG A 68 -22.56 -18.28 3.00
CA ARG A 68 -23.30 -18.10 4.26
C ARG A 68 -24.80 -18.07 4.06
N LEU A 69 -25.28 -17.34 3.06
CA LEU A 69 -26.71 -17.26 2.79
C LEU A 69 -27.25 -18.55 2.19
N ASN A 70 -26.45 -19.28 1.41
CA ASN A 70 -26.79 -20.62 0.95
C ASN A 70 -26.92 -21.62 2.11
N ASN A 71 -26.01 -21.61 3.06
CA ASN A 71 -26.07 -22.47 4.25
C ASN A 71 -27.31 -22.20 5.11
N LEU A 72 -27.91 -21.03 4.97
CA LEU A 72 -29.17 -20.66 5.63
C LEU A 72 -30.39 -20.93 4.75
N ASN A 73 -30.21 -21.39 3.52
CA ASN A 73 -31.28 -21.57 2.51
C ASN A 73 -32.06 -20.27 2.23
N TRP A 74 -31.37 -19.12 2.24
CA TRP A 74 -32.02 -17.83 2.06
C TRP A 74 -32.03 -17.32 0.63
N ILE A 75 -31.21 -17.87 -0.27
CA ILE A 75 -31.06 -17.38 -1.64
C ILE A 75 -32.17 -17.96 -2.52
N ALA A 76 -32.98 -17.08 -3.13
CA ALA A 76 -33.95 -17.44 -4.16
C ALA A 76 -33.34 -17.35 -5.56
N LYS A 77 -32.52 -16.34 -5.84
CA LYS A 77 -31.85 -16.12 -7.14
C LYS A 77 -30.53 -15.40 -6.97
N THR A 78 -29.55 -15.80 -7.77
CA THR A 78 -28.24 -15.16 -7.85
C THR A 78 -28.02 -14.58 -9.25
N ASN A 79 -27.50 -13.34 -9.32
CA ASN A 79 -27.02 -12.72 -10.54
C ASN A 79 -25.50 -12.51 -10.41
N GLU A 80 -24.71 -13.40 -11.03
CA GLU A 80 -23.25 -13.38 -10.92
C GLU A 80 -22.61 -12.20 -11.65
N SER A 81 -23.18 -11.74 -12.76
CA SER A 81 -22.61 -10.64 -13.55
C SER A 81 -22.85 -9.29 -12.89
N ARG A 82 -23.97 -9.14 -12.18
CA ARG A 82 -24.31 -7.91 -11.45
C ARG A 82 -23.94 -7.98 -9.97
N LEU A 83 -23.45 -9.12 -9.47
CA LEU A 83 -23.18 -9.39 -8.06
C LEU A 83 -24.40 -9.05 -7.18
N GLU A 84 -25.55 -9.66 -7.47
CA GLU A 84 -26.82 -9.46 -6.77
C GLU A 84 -27.38 -10.78 -6.25
N LEU A 85 -27.86 -10.76 -5.01
CA LEU A 85 -28.57 -11.86 -4.37
C LEU A 85 -30.00 -11.43 -4.08
N HIS A 86 -30.97 -12.20 -4.57
CA HIS A 86 -32.39 -12.07 -4.21
C HIS A 86 -32.71 -13.14 -3.21
N LEU A 87 -33.27 -12.74 -2.06
CA LEU A 87 -33.59 -13.65 -0.97
C LEU A 87 -35.04 -14.09 -0.99
N ILE A 88 -35.35 -15.25 -0.40
CA ILE A 88 -36.69 -15.84 -0.34
C ILE A 88 -37.71 -14.93 0.37
N ASN A 89 -37.27 -14.03 1.24
CA ASN A 89 -38.13 -13.07 1.95
C ASN A 89 -38.32 -11.74 1.18
N GLY A 90 -37.93 -11.68 -0.11
CA GLY A 90 -38.02 -10.49 -0.95
C GLY A 90 -36.92 -9.45 -0.75
N SER A 91 -35.99 -9.69 0.16
CA SER A 91 -34.83 -8.80 0.34
C SER A 91 -33.78 -8.96 -0.78
N THR A 92 -32.99 -7.94 -0.99
CA THR A 92 -31.89 -7.97 -1.97
C THR A 92 -30.59 -7.49 -1.35
N ILE A 93 -29.48 -8.12 -1.75
CA ILE A 93 -28.13 -7.65 -1.42
C ILE A 93 -27.38 -7.49 -2.73
N ALA A 94 -26.91 -6.26 -3.00
CA ALA A 94 -26.15 -5.93 -4.18
C ALA A 94 -24.73 -5.48 -3.79
N LEU A 95 -23.73 -5.84 -4.61
CA LEU A 95 -22.37 -5.36 -4.48
C LEU A 95 -22.06 -4.43 -5.65
N ARG A 96 -21.45 -3.28 -5.39
CA ARG A 96 -21.16 -2.25 -6.39
C ARG A 96 -19.77 -1.66 -6.16
N SER A 97 -19.18 -1.19 -7.26
CA SER A 97 -17.94 -0.43 -7.22
C SER A 97 -18.21 1.05 -6.95
N GLY A 98 -17.35 1.68 -6.16
CA GLY A 98 -17.33 3.13 -5.99
C GLY A 98 -17.07 3.88 -7.31
N ASP A 99 -16.29 3.30 -8.22
CA ASP A 99 -16.04 3.90 -9.54
C ASP A 99 -17.31 4.04 -10.42
N ALA A 100 -18.36 3.28 -10.10
CA ALA A 100 -19.61 3.24 -10.88
C ALA A 100 -20.74 4.11 -10.29
N GLY A 101 -20.42 5.24 -9.70
CA GLY A 101 -21.33 6.12 -8.95
C GLY A 101 -22.69 6.39 -9.60
N GLN A 102 -22.75 6.56 -10.92
CA GLN A 102 -24.00 6.75 -11.66
C GLN A 102 -24.95 5.55 -11.58
N SER A 103 -24.43 4.34 -11.49
CA SER A 103 -25.23 3.10 -11.42
C SER A 103 -25.89 2.88 -10.05
N LEU A 104 -25.49 3.65 -9.04
CA LEU A 104 -26.05 3.60 -7.68
C LEU A 104 -27.27 4.50 -7.51
N ARG A 105 -27.54 5.41 -8.45
CA ARG A 105 -28.69 6.32 -8.44
C ARG A 105 -29.99 5.56 -8.72
N GLY A 106 -31.09 6.01 -8.12
CA GLY A 106 -32.45 5.51 -8.40
C GLY A 106 -32.95 4.35 -7.51
N GLY A 107 -32.17 3.93 -6.51
CA GLY A 107 -32.58 2.97 -5.49
C GLY A 107 -32.78 3.61 -4.12
N GLY A 108 -33.73 3.11 -3.30
CA GLY A 108 -33.71 3.36 -1.86
C GLY A 108 -32.98 2.23 -1.18
N TYR A 109 -32.16 2.50 -0.17
CA TYR A 109 -31.39 1.47 0.58
C TYR A 109 -31.72 1.51 2.06
N ASP A 110 -31.92 0.34 2.65
CA ASP A 110 -32.16 0.20 4.09
C ASP A 110 -30.86 0.08 4.87
N PHE A 111 -29.82 -0.51 4.25
CA PHE A 111 -28.52 -0.66 4.86
C PHE A 111 -27.41 -0.64 3.80
N VAL A 112 -26.37 0.13 4.05
CA VAL A 112 -25.20 0.23 3.16
C VAL A 112 -23.92 -0.05 3.94
N VAL A 113 -22.99 -0.78 3.33
CA VAL A 113 -21.63 -0.96 3.80
C VAL A 113 -20.69 -0.29 2.81
N PHE A 114 -19.80 0.59 3.29
CA PHE A 114 -18.63 1.06 2.59
C PHE A 114 -17.42 0.32 3.13
N ASP A 115 -16.78 -0.51 2.31
CA ASP A 115 -15.55 -1.21 2.69
C ASP A 115 -14.34 -0.54 2.01
N GLU A 116 -13.22 -0.46 2.73
CA GLU A 116 -12.08 0.37 2.38
C GLU A 116 -12.50 1.81 2.03
N ALA A 117 -13.36 2.39 2.87
CA ALA A 117 -13.99 3.69 2.68
C ALA A 117 -12.99 4.83 2.39
N SER A 118 -11.76 4.73 2.93
CA SER A 118 -10.67 5.68 2.67
C SER A 118 -10.32 5.83 1.19
N ASP A 119 -10.63 4.83 0.36
CA ASP A 119 -10.29 4.78 -1.07
C ASP A 119 -11.49 5.05 -1.99
N ILE A 120 -12.65 5.37 -1.42
CA ILE A 120 -13.88 5.66 -2.17
C ILE A 120 -14.08 7.18 -2.23
N ASP A 121 -14.53 7.67 -3.38
CA ASP A 121 -14.86 9.07 -3.56
C ASP A 121 -16.00 9.49 -2.61
N PRO A 122 -15.82 10.53 -1.77
CA PRO A 122 -16.85 11.02 -0.84
C PRO A 122 -18.16 11.44 -1.51
N GLU A 123 -18.14 11.85 -2.75
CA GLU A 123 -19.35 12.22 -3.53
C GLU A 123 -20.34 11.05 -3.62
N ILE A 124 -19.83 9.80 -3.65
CA ILE A 124 -20.68 8.60 -3.64
C ILE A 124 -21.57 8.54 -2.40
N PHE A 125 -21.01 8.88 -1.25
CA PHE A 125 -21.81 8.93 -0.02
C PHE A 125 -22.74 10.15 -0.04
N HIS A 126 -22.22 11.34 -0.23
CA HIS A 126 -22.96 12.58 -0.05
C HIS A 126 -24.06 12.80 -1.11
N GLU A 127 -23.76 12.52 -2.38
CA GLU A 127 -24.67 12.83 -3.48
C GLU A 127 -25.58 11.66 -3.89
N VAL A 128 -25.17 10.41 -3.61
CA VAL A 128 -25.89 9.24 -4.11
C VAL A 128 -26.50 8.44 -2.97
N VAL A 129 -25.69 7.98 -2.02
CA VAL A 129 -26.14 7.03 -0.99
C VAL A 129 -26.96 7.73 0.09
N PHE A 130 -26.53 8.88 0.60
CA PHE A 130 -27.24 9.57 1.67
C PHE A 130 -28.68 9.98 1.29
N PRO A 131 -28.98 10.54 0.10
CA PRO A 131 -30.34 10.76 -0.34
C PRO A 131 -31.15 9.47 -0.47
N ALA A 132 -30.55 8.38 -0.97
CA ALA A 132 -31.20 7.09 -1.12
C ALA A 132 -31.58 6.42 0.22
N LEU A 133 -30.76 6.63 1.28
CA LEU A 133 -31.08 6.20 2.65
C LEU A 133 -32.25 6.98 3.23
N SER A 134 -32.28 8.30 2.97
CA SER A 134 -33.32 9.20 3.51
C SER A 134 -34.69 8.96 2.88
N ALA A 135 -34.76 8.34 1.72
CA ALA A 135 -36.00 7.95 1.06
C ALA A 135 -36.72 6.76 1.74
N GLN A 136 -36.05 6.00 2.62
CA GLN A 136 -36.63 4.86 3.35
C GLN A 136 -37.40 5.30 4.60
N LYS A 137 -38.32 4.44 5.05
CA LYS A 137 -39.09 4.64 6.29
C LYS A 137 -39.03 3.37 7.15
N PRO A 138 -38.31 3.36 8.29
CA PRO A 138 -37.41 4.42 8.76
C PRO A 138 -36.21 4.63 7.83
N PRO A 139 -35.52 5.78 7.93
CA PRO A 139 -34.32 6.05 7.15
C PRO A 139 -33.26 4.94 7.30
N GLY A 140 -32.59 4.62 6.19
CA GLY A 140 -31.56 3.59 6.15
C GLY A 140 -30.31 3.97 6.96
N SER A 141 -29.45 2.98 7.23
CA SER A 141 -28.23 3.13 8.04
C SER A 141 -26.98 2.69 7.25
N VAL A 142 -25.80 3.12 7.75
CA VAL A 142 -24.51 2.83 7.09
C VAL A 142 -23.49 2.29 8.08
N LEU A 143 -22.66 1.37 7.58
CA LEU A 143 -21.42 0.96 8.19
C LEU A 143 -20.25 1.32 7.27
N PHE A 144 -19.40 2.23 7.70
CA PHE A 144 -18.13 2.53 7.04
C PHE A 144 -17.02 1.70 7.66
N CYS A 145 -16.28 0.96 6.85
CA CYS A 145 -15.12 0.19 7.27
C CYS A 145 -13.89 0.66 6.51
N GLY A 146 -12.75 0.74 7.16
CA GLY A 146 -11.51 1.07 6.50
C GLY A 146 -10.30 0.97 7.41
N THR A 147 -9.14 0.93 6.79
CA THR A 147 -7.87 1.22 7.44
C THR A 147 -7.61 2.72 7.25
N PRO A 148 -7.14 3.47 8.26
CA PRO A 148 -6.89 4.89 8.11
C PRO A 148 -5.81 5.15 7.05
N LYS A 149 -6.03 6.12 6.16
CA LYS A 149 -5.10 6.50 5.09
C LYS A 149 -4.97 8.01 5.00
N GLY A 150 -4.11 8.56 5.85
CA GLY A 150 -3.99 10.02 5.94
C GLY A 150 -5.21 10.69 6.59
N PHE A 151 -5.27 12.02 6.50
CA PHE A 151 -6.41 12.81 6.95
C PHE A 151 -7.33 13.13 5.76
N ASN A 152 -8.16 12.17 5.39
CA ASN A 152 -9.11 12.26 4.30
C ASN A 152 -10.55 12.20 4.84
N TRP A 153 -11.53 12.17 3.96
CA TRP A 153 -12.95 12.14 4.31
C TRP A 153 -13.34 11.01 5.30
N PHE A 154 -12.64 9.88 5.29
CA PHE A 154 -12.87 8.80 6.25
C PHE A 154 -12.49 9.22 7.68
N LYS A 155 -11.44 10.09 7.82
CA LYS A 155 -11.11 10.71 9.10
C LYS A 155 -12.21 11.68 9.53
N ASP A 156 -12.77 12.46 8.60
CA ASP A 156 -13.85 13.38 8.91
C ASP A 156 -15.09 12.63 9.44
N LEU A 157 -15.46 11.50 8.78
CA LEU A 157 -16.52 10.62 9.28
C LEU A 157 -16.22 10.03 10.66
N TYR A 158 -14.96 9.62 10.88
CA TYR A 158 -14.54 9.12 12.19
C TYR A 158 -14.71 10.19 13.27
N ASP A 159 -14.35 11.42 12.99
CA ASP A 159 -14.47 12.54 13.94
C ASP A 159 -15.93 12.88 14.29
N LEU A 160 -16.88 12.74 13.34
CA LEU A 160 -18.30 12.90 13.65
C LEU A 160 -18.75 11.98 14.78
N GLY A 161 -18.35 10.71 14.75
CA GLY A 161 -18.70 9.78 15.83
C GLY A 161 -17.93 9.99 17.14
N GLN A 162 -16.86 10.80 17.15
CA GLN A 162 -16.16 11.22 18.37
C GLN A 162 -16.77 12.49 18.99
N ASN A 163 -17.45 13.32 18.19
CA ASN A 163 -18.01 14.61 18.57
C ASN A 163 -19.42 14.53 19.20
N GLN A 164 -19.84 13.34 19.65
CA GLN A 164 -21.13 13.11 20.35
C GLN A 164 -22.38 13.41 19.49
N ASP A 165 -22.27 13.36 18.17
CA ASP A 165 -23.44 13.36 17.29
C ASP A 165 -24.26 12.08 17.55
N PRO A 166 -25.55 12.17 17.91
CA PRO A 166 -26.35 11.00 18.31
C PRO A 166 -26.57 9.99 17.19
N ASP A 167 -26.45 10.41 15.93
CA ASP A 167 -26.58 9.55 14.75
C ASP A 167 -25.29 8.83 14.41
N TRP A 168 -24.15 9.23 14.95
CA TRP A 168 -22.84 8.72 14.61
C TRP A 168 -22.16 7.98 15.76
N ALA A 169 -21.45 6.90 15.44
CA ALA A 169 -20.58 6.21 16.39
C ALA A 169 -19.32 5.72 15.67
N SER A 170 -18.16 6.05 16.21
CA SER A 170 -16.86 5.67 15.67
C SER A 170 -16.12 4.73 16.60
N PHE A 171 -15.51 3.74 15.99
CA PHE A 171 -14.78 2.66 16.65
C PHE A 171 -13.38 2.56 16.05
N GLN A 172 -12.39 2.37 16.88
CA GLN A 172 -11.02 2.16 16.47
C GLN A 172 -10.48 0.90 17.15
N PHE A 173 -9.99 -0.06 16.35
CA PHE A 173 -9.43 -1.31 16.86
C PHE A 173 -8.13 -1.65 16.12
N THR A 174 -7.15 -2.04 16.90
CA THR A 174 -5.86 -2.54 16.42
C THR A 174 -5.98 -3.97 15.88
N THR A 175 -4.96 -4.40 15.15
CA THR A 175 -4.84 -5.80 14.70
C THR A 175 -4.83 -6.78 15.88
N ILE A 176 -4.20 -6.41 17.01
CA ILE A 176 -4.16 -7.25 18.24
C ILE A 176 -5.56 -7.44 18.81
N GLU A 177 -6.33 -6.38 18.93
CA GLU A 177 -7.70 -6.43 19.45
C GLU A 177 -8.63 -7.26 18.57
N GLY A 178 -8.30 -7.42 17.29
CA GLY A 178 -8.97 -8.33 16.37
C GLY A 178 -8.82 -9.80 16.72
N GLY A 179 -7.74 -10.18 17.41
CA GLY A 179 -7.46 -11.54 17.89
C GLY A 179 -7.24 -12.59 16.80
N GLN A 180 -7.06 -12.18 15.54
CA GLN A 180 -6.92 -13.07 14.38
C GLN A 180 -5.46 -13.29 13.97
N VAL A 181 -4.55 -12.45 14.43
CA VAL A 181 -3.14 -12.46 14.04
C VAL A 181 -2.27 -12.81 15.25
N PRO A 182 -1.40 -13.83 15.15
CA PRO A 182 -0.48 -14.16 16.22
C PRO A 182 0.45 -12.98 16.58
N GLU A 183 0.81 -12.84 17.84
CA GLU A 183 1.73 -11.79 18.31
C GLU A 183 3.09 -11.86 17.62
N SER A 184 3.56 -13.04 17.28
CA SER A 184 4.81 -13.25 16.52
C SER A 184 4.79 -12.60 15.14
N GLU A 185 3.64 -12.63 14.44
CA GLU A 185 3.46 -11.98 13.14
C GLU A 185 3.39 -10.45 13.28
N ILE A 186 2.78 -9.95 14.35
CA ILE A 186 2.75 -8.51 14.66
C ILE A 186 4.17 -8.02 14.98
N ALA A 187 4.94 -8.79 15.77
CA ALA A 187 6.34 -8.49 16.06
C ALA A 187 7.20 -8.53 14.77
N ALA A 188 6.95 -9.48 13.87
CA ALA A 188 7.61 -9.54 12.57
C ALA A 188 7.26 -8.31 11.70
N ALA A 189 6.00 -7.91 11.65
CA ALA A 189 5.57 -6.70 10.94
C ALA A 189 6.25 -5.45 11.51
N LYS A 190 6.35 -5.33 12.83
CA LYS A 190 7.02 -4.22 13.51
C LYS A 190 8.50 -4.10 13.15
N ARG A 191 9.21 -5.22 12.96
CA ARG A 191 10.61 -5.24 12.48
C ARG A 191 10.76 -4.89 11.00
N ASN A 192 9.76 -5.21 10.18
CA ASN A 192 9.86 -5.09 8.73
C ASN A 192 9.26 -3.82 8.15
N LEU A 193 8.37 -3.14 8.89
CA LEU A 193 7.69 -1.93 8.45
C LEU A 193 8.33 -0.70 9.09
N ASP A 194 8.24 0.42 8.40
CA ASP A 194 8.49 1.73 9.00
C ASP A 194 7.41 2.05 10.05
N THR A 195 7.74 2.97 10.96
CA THR A 195 6.86 3.34 12.08
C THR A 195 5.49 3.82 11.62
N ARG A 196 5.43 4.67 10.58
CA ARG A 196 4.18 5.26 10.10
C ARG A 196 3.25 4.21 9.50
N THR A 197 3.79 3.34 8.64
CA THR A 197 3.04 2.22 8.06
C THR A 197 2.57 1.24 9.14
N PHE A 198 3.41 0.94 10.14
CA PHE A 198 2.99 0.07 11.24
C PHE A 198 1.85 0.68 12.06
N LEU A 199 1.95 1.95 12.43
CA LEU A 199 0.90 2.67 13.17
C LEU A 199 -0.41 2.72 12.38
N GLN A 200 -0.35 2.94 11.07
CA GLN A 200 -1.51 2.97 10.20
C GLN A 200 -2.16 1.59 10.04
N GLU A 201 -1.38 0.60 9.63
CA GLU A 201 -1.90 -0.70 9.18
C GLU A 201 -2.21 -1.67 10.33
N TYR A 202 -1.48 -1.58 11.46
CA TYR A 202 -1.63 -2.49 12.60
C TYR A 202 -2.28 -1.85 13.81
N GLU A 203 -1.98 -0.58 14.10
CA GLU A 203 -2.56 0.13 15.23
C GLU A 203 -3.75 1.03 14.83
N ALA A 204 -4.14 1.01 13.56
CA ALA A 204 -5.28 1.77 13.02
C ALA A 204 -5.20 3.28 13.30
N LYS A 205 -3.99 3.86 13.43
CA LYS A 205 -3.80 5.28 13.68
C LYS A 205 -3.77 6.08 12.40
N PHE A 206 -4.50 7.19 12.37
CA PHE A 206 -4.41 8.16 11.27
C PHE A 206 -3.02 8.81 11.27
N GLN A 207 -2.36 8.83 10.11
CA GLN A 207 -1.04 9.39 9.91
C GLN A 207 -1.06 10.45 8.81
N THR A 208 -0.33 11.56 8.98
CA THR A 208 -0.17 12.57 7.92
C THR A 208 0.99 12.21 7.01
N TYR A 209 0.84 12.51 5.72
CA TYR A 209 1.89 12.37 4.70
C TYR A 209 2.38 13.75 4.23
N SER A 210 2.26 14.77 5.05
CA SER A 210 2.85 16.09 4.77
C SER A 210 4.35 16.08 5.07
N GLY A 211 5.13 16.78 4.25
CA GLY A 211 6.56 16.98 4.46
C GLY A 211 7.46 16.00 3.69
N ILE A 212 8.55 15.60 4.30
CA ILE A 212 9.67 14.86 3.68
C ILE A 212 9.25 13.42 3.34
N VAL A 213 9.63 12.93 2.14
CA VAL A 213 9.35 11.57 1.67
C VAL A 213 10.12 10.52 2.48
N ALA A 214 11.41 10.77 2.74
CA ALA A 214 12.27 9.93 3.58
C ALA A 214 12.22 10.37 5.05
N TYR A 215 11.03 10.39 5.63
CA TYR A 215 10.75 10.98 6.95
C TYR A 215 11.43 10.27 8.14
N ASN A 216 11.98 9.09 7.94
CA ASN A 216 12.74 8.35 8.95
C ASN A 216 14.26 8.56 8.83
N PHE A 217 14.71 9.36 7.86
CA PHE A 217 16.12 9.69 7.71
C PHE A 217 16.59 10.64 8.81
N SER A 218 17.75 10.36 9.38
CA SER A 218 18.46 11.25 10.31
C SER A 218 19.96 11.12 10.14
N ASP A 219 20.71 11.94 10.86
CA ASP A 219 22.17 11.90 10.85
C ASP A 219 22.75 10.55 11.30
N ASP A 220 21.99 9.78 12.10
CA ASP A 220 22.40 8.41 12.48
C ASP A 220 22.46 7.44 11.27
N ASN A 221 21.89 7.79 10.13
CA ASN A 221 21.99 7.01 8.90
C ASN A 221 23.26 7.39 8.10
N ILE A 222 24.00 8.46 8.50
CA ILE A 222 25.21 8.89 7.82
C ILE A 222 26.41 8.25 8.50
N VAL A 223 27.09 7.32 7.79
CA VAL A 223 28.18 6.54 8.36
C VAL A 223 29.32 6.41 7.33
N ASP A 224 30.53 6.80 7.72
CA ASP A 224 31.74 6.47 6.96
C ASP A 224 32.03 4.96 7.09
N TRP A 225 31.51 4.22 6.12
CA TRP A 225 31.63 2.77 6.09
C TRP A 225 32.65 2.34 5.02
N LYS A 226 33.64 1.56 5.44
CA LYS A 226 34.63 0.99 4.51
C LYS A 226 34.16 -0.43 4.12
N PRO A 227 33.89 -0.67 2.84
CA PRO A 227 33.53 -2.00 2.39
C PRO A 227 34.67 -2.97 2.67
N HIS A 228 34.36 -4.10 3.31
CA HIS A 228 35.21 -5.28 3.19
C HIS A 228 35.23 -5.70 1.71
N PRO A 229 36.28 -6.39 1.23
CA PRO A 229 36.35 -6.84 -0.17
C PRO A 229 35.11 -7.68 -0.47
N ALA A 230 34.04 -7.01 -0.90
CA ALA A 230 32.79 -7.66 -1.23
C ALA A 230 32.85 -8.13 -2.68
N LYS A 231 32.44 -9.36 -2.92
CA LYS A 231 32.41 -9.97 -4.26
C LYS A 231 31.45 -9.24 -5.21
N TYR A 232 30.43 -8.58 -4.67
CA TYR A 232 29.34 -7.97 -5.43
C TYR A 232 29.17 -6.51 -5.06
N VAL A 233 29.04 -5.66 -6.07
CA VAL A 233 28.56 -4.28 -5.98
C VAL A 233 27.12 -4.22 -6.46
N LEU A 234 26.24 -3.63 -5.67
CA LEU A 234 24.82 -3.48 -5.96
C LEU A 234 24.57 -2.05 -6.44
N ILE A 235 23.96 -1.90 -7.60
CA ILE A 235 23.72 -0.58 -8.21
C ILE A 235 22.23 -0.38 -8.44
N GLY A 236 21.65 0.62 -7.77
CA GLY A 236 20.33 1.13 -8.12
C GLY A 236 20.48 2.16 -9.24
N MET A 237 19.62 2.11 -10.26
CA MET A 237 19.79 2.96 -11.46
C MET A 237 18.44 3.50 -11.97
N ASP A 238 18.43 4.81 -12.29
CA ASP A 238 17.32 5.49 -12.96
C ASP A 238 17.78 5.99 -14.34
N PHE A 239 17.01 5.66 -15.39
CA PHE A 239 17.32 5.94 -16.81
C PHE A 239 16.92 7.35 -17.26
N ASN A 240 17.03 8.33 -16.42
CA ASN A 240 16.84 9.70 -16.88
C ASN A 240 18.07 10.21 -17.65
N VAL A 241 17.86 11.08 -18.62
CA VAL A 241 18.94 11.58 -19.49
C VAL A 241 19.75 12.68 -18.80
N SER A 242 19.13 13.47 -17.91
CA SER A 242 19.81 14.62 -17.30
C SER A 242 19.25 14.96 -15.92
N PRO A 243 19.90 14.46 -14.87
CA PRO A 243 21.00 13.50 -14.88
C PRO A 243 20.51 12.05 -15.00
N MET A 244 21.31 11.19 -15.64
CA MET A 244 21.24 9.75 -15.41
C MET A 244 21.89 9.45 -14.07
N THR A 245 21.21 8.68 -13.21
CA THR A 245 21.64 8.49 -11.83
C THR A 245 21.84 7.03 -11.48
N ALA A 246 22.92 6.74 -10.76
CA ALA A 246 23.16 5.46 -10.14
C ALA A 246 23.66 5.64 -8.70
N THR A 247 23.22 4.76 -7.80
CA THR A 247 23.70 4.68 -6.43
C THR A 247 24.40 3.35 -6.21
N VAL A 248 25.59 3.39 -5.62
CA VAL A 248 26.45 2.23 -5.42
C VAL A 248 26.35 1.76 -3.99
N MET A 249 26.00 0.52 -3.81
CA MET A 249 25.67 -0.03 -2.49
C MET A 249 26.40 -1.35 -2.24
N TYR A 250 26.68 -1.60 -0.98
CA TYR A 250 27.12 -2.89 -0.47
C TYR A 250 26.16 -3.42 0.59
N GLN A 251 25.93 -4.70 0.58
CA GLN A 251 25.16 -5.37 1.63
C GLN A 251 26.11 -5.83 2.74
N SER A 252 25.73 -5.66 4.00
CA SER A 252 26.49 -6.19 5.15
C SER A 252 26.63 -7.71 5.07
N ALA A 253 27.63 -8.26 5.74
CA ALA A 253 27.92 -9.70 5.73
C ALA A 253 26.74 -10.55 6.22
N ASP A 254 25.96 -10.03 7.17
CA ASP A 254 24.73 -10.68 7.65
C ASP A 254 23.49 -10.43 6.76
N THR A 255 23.67 -9.74 5.63
CA THR A 255 22.61 -9.35 4.65
C THR A 255 21.46 -8.52 5.22
N LYS A 256 21.62 -7.95 6.42
CA LYS A 256 20.56 -7.22 7.09
C LYS A 256 20.56 -5.74 6.78
N SER A 257 21.73 -5.15 6.54
CA SER A 257 21.88 -3.73 6.21
C SER A 257 22.45 -3.49 4.82
N LEU A 258 22.14 -2.30 4.28
CA LEU A 258 22.58 -1.82 2.99
C LEU A 258 23.32 -0.49 3.19
N HIS A 259 24.52 -0.39 2.64
CA HIS A 259 25.37 0.79 2.75
C HIS A 259 25.58 1.41 1.37
N CYS A 260 25.06 2.62 1.15
CA CYS A 260 25.32 3.40 -0.05
C CYS A 260 26.66 4.12 0.13
N VAL A 261 27.63 3.75 -0.70
CA VAL A 261 29.02 4.22 -0.58
C VAL A 261 29.46 5.14 -1.70
N ASP A 262 28.72 5.24 -2.78
CA ASP A 262 29.03 6.16 -3.89
C ASP A 262 27.74 6.51 -4.65
N GLU A 263 27.80 7.62 -5.38
CA GLU A 263 26.74 8.07 -6.28
C GLU A 263 27.34 8.53 -7.60
N ILE A 264 26.66 8.21 -8.70
CA ILE A 264 27.09 8.58 -10.05
C ILE A 264 25.96 9.37 -10.69
N LEU A 265 26.24 10.61 -11.06
CA LEU A 265 25.31 11.48 -11.76
C LEU A 265 26.00 11.97 -13.05
N ILE A 266 25.42 11.64 -14.20
CA ILE A 266 25.96 12.06 -15.50
C ILE A 266 24.88 12.84 -16.24
N TYR A 267 25.19 14.09 -16.56
CA TYR A 267 24.26 14.97 -17.26
C TYR A 267 24.38 14.78 -18.78
N SER A 268 23.25 14.86 -19.49
CA SER A 268 23.18 14.68 -20.95
C SER A 268 23.82 13.37 -21.41
N SER A 269 23.56 12.29 -20.68
CA SER A 269 24.21 10.99 -20.83
C SER A 269 23.26 9.92 -21.41
N ASN A 270 23.84 8.78 -21.70
CA ASN A 270 23.15 7.57 -22.14
C ASN A 270 23.61 6.36 -21.33
N THR A 271 22.91 5.24 -21.49
CA THR A 271 23.14 4.02 -20.72
C THR A 271 24.54 3.42 -20.93
N ASN A 272 25.14 3.55 -22.12
CA ASN A 272 26.51 3.05 -22.37
C ASN A 272 27.53 3.85 -21.55
N GLU A 273 27.46 5.19 -21.56
CA GLU A 273 28.36 6.04 -20.78
C GLU A 273 28.28 5.76 -19.28
N MET A 274 27.07 5.53 -18.76
CA MET A 274 26.91 5.12 -17.37
C MET A 274 27.54 3.74 -17.09
N CYS A 275 27.39 2.78 -18.03
CA CYS A 275 28.04 1.48 -17.90
C CYS A 275 29.57 1.58 -17.89
N ASP A 276 30.14 2.43 -18.76
CA ASP A 276 31.58 2.64 -18.82
C ASP A 276 32.11 3.31 -17.54
N GLU A 277 31.40 4.29 -17.00
CA GLU A 277 31.74 4.92 -15.72
C GLU A 277 31.69 3.94 -14.54
N ILE A 278 30.67 3.06 -14.49
CA ILE A 278 30.57 2.01 -13.48
C ILE A 278 31.77 1.07 -13.58
N LYS A 279 32.17 0.63 -14.78
CA LYS A 279 33.33 -0.24 -14.98
C LYS A 279 34.65 0.43 -14.62
N ASN A 280 34.77 1.71 -14.92
CA ASN A 280 35.97 2.49 -14.57
C ASN A 280 36.14 2.60 -13.06
N ARG A 281 35.06 2.81 -12.31
CA ARG A 281 35.13 2.90 -10.84
C ARG A 281 35.22 1.55 -10.14
N TYR A 282 34.66 0.49 -10.74
CA TYR A 282 34.53 -0.84 -10.11
C TYR A 282 34.99 -1.96 -11.07
N PRO A 283 36.25 -1.93 -11.58
CA PRO A 283 36.72 -2.85 -12.63
C PRO A 283 36.78 -4.31 -12.18
N ASP A 284 37.08 -4.56 -10.90
CA ASP A 284 37.30 -5.91 -10.35
C ASP A 284 36.06 -6.47 -9.65
N ASN A 285 34.95 -5.76 -9.69
CA ASN A 285 33.74 -6.15 -8.97
C ASN A 285 32.70 -6.84 -9.87
N ASN A 286 32.02 -7.84 -9.33
CA ASN A 286 30.80 -8.34 -9.94
C ASN A 286 29.65 -7.34 -9.72
N VAL A 287 29.21 -6.70 -10.79
CA VAL A 287 28.16 -5.68 -10.72
C VAL A 287 26.78 -6.31 -10.88
N VAL A 288 25.89 -6.00 -9.96
CA VAL A 288 24.45 -6.34 -10.01
C VAL A 288 23.65 -5.04 -10.06
N VAL A 289 22.92 -4.83 -11.15
CA VAL A 289 22.14 -3.60 -11.36
C VAL A 289 20.66 -3.85 -11.11
N PHE A 290 20.06 -2.95 -10.35
CA PHE A 290 18.62 -2.86 -10.06
C PHE A 290 18.06 -1.60 -10.74
N PRO A 291 17.72 -1.69 -12.03
CA PRO A 291 17.29 -0.51 -12.79
C PRO A 291 15.80 -0.27 -12.65
N ASP A 292 15.37 0.93 -13.10
CA ASP A 292 13.97 1.20 -13.40
C ASP A 292 13.42 0.13 -14.36
N PRO A 293 12.33 -0.56 -13.99
CA PRO A 293 11.67 -1.52 -14.87
C PRO A 293 11.20 -0.96 -16.22
N ALA A 294 11.01 0.37 -16.34
CA ALA A 294 10.68 1.01 -17.62
C ALA A 294 11.78 0.84 -18.67
N GLY A 295 13.00 0.52 -18.27
CA GLY A 295 14.14 0.23 -19.17
C GLY A 295 13.96 -0.99 -20.09
N VAL A 296 12.88 -1.79 -19.93
CA VAL A 296 12.50 -2.84 -20.89
C VAL A 296 11.90 -2.29 -22.19
N GLN A 297 11.50 -1.01 -22.21
CA GLN A 297 10.89 -0.40 -23.39
C GLN A 297 11.93 -0.18 -24.50
N ARG A 298 11.55 -0.58 -25.73
CA ARG A 298 12.39 -0.32 -26.91
C ARG A 298 12.36 1.16 -27.26
N ARG A 299 13.53 1.76 -27.45
CA ARG A 299 13.66 3.14 -27.93
C ARG A 299 14.12 3.12 -29.40
N SER A 300 13.41 3.82 -30.27
CA SER A 300 13.77 3.96 -31.71
C SER A 300 15.13 4.63 -31.87
N SER A 301 15.49 5.56 -30.98
CA SER A 301 16.79 6.25 -30.95
C SER A 301 17.98 5.34 -30.61
N ALA A 302 17.74 4.13 -30.07
CA ALA A 302 18.78 3.18 -29.66
C ALA A 302 18.86 1.94 -30.58
N ASN A 303 18.50 2.05 -31.86
CA ASN A 303 18.46 0.96 -32.82
C ASN A 303 17.64 -0.26 -32.33
N GLY A 304 16.55 0.00 -31.59
CA GLY A 304 15.67 -1.03 -31.04
C GLY A 304 16.21 -1.76 -29.81
N LYS A 305 17.35 -1.37 -29.26
CA LYS A 305 17.89 -1.88 -28.00
C LYS A 305 17.11 -1.27 -26.81
N THR A 306 17.01 -2.04 -25.75
CA THR A 306 16.46 -1.58 -24.47
C THR A 306 17.60 -1.21 -23.53
N ASP A 307 17.36 -0.31 -22.56
CA ASP A 307 18.38 0.06 -21.57
C ASP A 307 18.85 -1.19 -20.80
N ILE A 308 17.93 -2.10 -20.48
CA ILE A 308 18.27 -3.38 -19.84
C ILE A 308 19.18 -4.23 -20.74
N SER A 309 18.90 -4.31 -22.04
CA SER A 309 19.76 -5.06 -22.95
C SER A 309 21.17 -4.47 -23.07
N ILE A 310 21.32 -3.15 -22.94
CA ILE A 310 22.61 -2.47 -22.91
C ILE A 310 23.39 -2.87 -21.65
N LEU A 311 22.76 -2.80 -20.47
CA LEU A 311 23.39 -3.24 -19.23
C LEU A 311 23.89 -4.69 -19.29
N GLN A 312 23.05 -5.61 -19.83
CA GLN A 312 23.40 -7.01 -20.02
C GLN A 312 24.56 -7.21 -20.99
N ASN A 313 24.61 -6.46 -22.09
CA ASN A 313 25.70 -6.49 -23.07
C ASN A 313 27.03 -5.99 -22.49
N HIS A 314 26.97 -5.10 -21.51
CA HIS A 314 28.16 -4.69 -20.73
C HIS A 314 28.60 -5.75 -19.69
N GLY A 315 27.91 -6.89 -19.59
CA GLY A 315 28.25 -7.98 -18.70
C GLY A 315 27.71 -7.85 -17.28
N PHE A 316 26.83 -6.88 -17.03
CA PHE A 316 26.23 -6.70 -15.72
C PHE A 316 25.11 -7.71 -15.50
N LYS A 317 24.98 -8.22 -14.27
CA LYS A 317 23.81 -8.96 -13.84
C LYS A 317 22.68 -7.98 -13.58
N VAL A 318 21.55 -8.12 -14.28
CA VAL A 318 20.41 -7.19 -14.14
C VAL A 318 19.26 -7.89 -13.44
N LEU A 319 18.77 -7.28 -12.37
CA LEU A 319 17.63 -7.77 -11.57
C LEU A 319 16.58 -6.66 -11.48
N HIS A 320 15.39 -6.91 -11.97
CA HIS A 320 14.29 -5.97 -11.91
C HIS A 320 12.94 -6.67 -11.72
N ARG A 321 11.94 -5.96 -11.24
CA ARG A 321 10.57 -6.46 -11.17
C ARG A 321 9.97 -6.56 -12.59
N PRO A 322 9.06 -7.53 -12.85
CA PRO A 322 8.35 -7.63 -14.12
C PRO A 322 7.46 -6.42 -14.43
N ARG A 323 6.97 -5.76 -13.35
CA ARG A 323 6.17 -4.54 -13.41
C ARG A 323 6.76 -3.49 -12.51
N HIS A 324 6.55 -2.23 -12.85
CA HIS A 324 6.98 -1.11 -12.02
C HIS A 324 6.35 -1.21 -10.63
N PRO A 325 7.13 -1.27 -9.54
CA PRO A 325 6.58 -1.26 -8.19
C PRO A 325 5.90 0.08 -7.91
N ALA A 326 4.82 0.05 -7.12
CA ALA A 326 4.14 1.28 -6.74
C ALA A 326 5.11 2.22 -6.00
N VAL A 327 5.04 3.51 -6.30
CA VAL A 327 5.90 4.53 -5.65
C VAL A 327 5.78 4.45 -4.13
N LYS A 328 4.57 4.25 -3.61
CA LYS A 328 4.31 4.07 -2.18
C LYS A 328 5.07 2.88 -1.59
N ASP A 329 5.13 1.75 -2.29
CA ASP A 329 5.83 0.55 -1.80
C ASP A 329 7.34 0.78 -1.75
N ARG A 330 7.91 1.48 -2.74
CA ARG A 330 9.33 1.87 -2.74
C ARG A 330 9.67 2.82 -1.59
N ILE A 331 8.83 3.82 -1.35
CA ILE A 331 8.99 4.78 -0.24
C ILE A 331 8.90 4.07 1.11
N ASN A 332 7.93 3.17 1.28
CA ASN A 332 7.75 2.42 2.52
C ASN A 332 8.94 1.47 2.78
N ALA A 333 9.45 0.80 1.73
CA ALA A 333 10.66 -0.03 1.84
C ALA A 333 11.86 0.81 2.29
N MET A 334 12.06 1.99 1.70
CA MET A 334 13.14 2.91 2.09
C MET A 334 13.00 3.36 3.55
N ASN A 335 11.85 3.85 3.95
CA ASN A 335 11.62 4.30 5.33
C ASN A 335 11.73 3.16 6.36
N SER A 336 11.39 1.92 5.99
CA SER A 336 11.55 0.77 6.87
C SER A 336 13.02 0.40 7.12
N LEU A 337 13.91 0.67 6.15
CA LEU A 337 15.34 0.48 6.32
C LEU A 337 16.00 1.67 7.01
N LEU A 338 15.51 2.89 6.79
CA LEU A 338 16.02 4.09 7.49
C LEU A 338 15.77 4.01 8.99
N LEU A 339 14.56 3.64 9.39
CA LEU A 339 14.20 3.34 10.79
C LEU A 339 12.91 2.53 10.81
N ASN A 340 12.97 1.27 11.25
CA ASN A 340 11.77 0.46 11.38
C ASN A 340 11.00 0.78 12.68
N ALA A 341 9.81 0.22 12.82
CA ALA A 341 8.96 0.43 14.00
C ALA A 341 9.54 -0.18 15.30
N SER A 342 10.57 -1.03 15.19
CA SER A 342 11.32 -1.57 16.33
C SER A 342 12.51 -0.70 16.73
N GLY A 343 12.78 0.42 16.01
CA GLY A 343 13.89 1.32 16.30
C GLY A 343 15.21 0.91 15.66
N GLU A 344 15.21 -0.04 14.70
CA GLU A 344 16.42 -0.50 14.03
C GLU A 344 16.65 0.28 12.72
N ARG A 345 17.90 0.63 12.44
CA ARG A 345 18.36 1.23 11.19
C ARG A 345 19.12 0.18 10.38
N ARG A 346 18.81 0.11 9.09
CA ARG A 346 19.39 -0.88 8.17
C ARG A 346 19.82 -0.29 6.83
N PHE A 347 19.60 1.01 6.61
CA PHE A 347 20.14 1.74 5.47
C PHE A 347 21.05 2.84 5.95
N PHE A 348 22.28 2.84 5.42
CA PHE A 348 23.31 3.81 5.77
C PHE A 348 23.88 4.44 4.50
N VAL A 349 24.33 5.69 4.63
CA VAL A 349 24.85 6.49 3.53
C VAL A 349 26.22 7.06 3.90
N ASP A 350 27.19 6.89 3.03
CA ASP A 350 28.52 7.51 3.20
C ASP A 350 28.41 9.05 3.08
N PRO A 351 29.09 9.83 3.93
CA PRO A 351 29.08 11.30 3.88
C PRO A 351 29.42 11.92 2.52
N LYS A 352 30.13 11.19 1.65
CA LYS A 352 30.45 11.66 0.29
C LYS A 352 29.28 11.61 -0.68
N CYS A 353 28.23 10.83 -0.40
CA CYS A 353 27.01 10.74 -1.20
C CYS A 353 26.08 11.95 -0.95
N LYS A 354 26.58 13.13 -1.28
CA LYS A 354 25.91 14.40 -0.93
C LYS A 354 24.56 14.60 -1.59
N ASN A 355 24.40 14.14 -2.86
CA ASN A 355 23.12 14.28 -3.56
C ASN A 355 22.06 13.36 -2.98
N LEU A 356 22.41 12.11 -2.63
CA LEU A 356 21.48 11.20 -1.98
C LEU A 356 21.09 11.70 -0.58
N ILE A 357 22.05 12.18 0.22
CA ILE A 357 21.77 12.77 1.53
C ILE A 357 20.80 13.95 1.39
N GLN A 358 21.03 14.85 0.42
CA GLN A 358 20.12 15.97 0.18
C GLN A 358 18.74 15.51 -0.30
N ALA A 359 18.67 14.48 -1.14
CA ALA A 359 17.40 13.90 -1.55
C ALA A 359 16.61 13.33 -0.35
N LEU A 360 17.29 12.57 0.53
CA LEU A 360 16.70 12.04 1.74
C LEU A 360 16.20 13.13 2.71
N GLN A 361 16.88 14.27 2.75
CA GLN A 361 16.52 15.39 3.63
C GLN A 361 15.47 16.34 3.04
N ARG A 362 15.33 16.44 1.72
CA ARG A 362 14.61 17.54 1.05
C ARG A 362 13.54 17.10 0.07
N TYR A 363 13.47 15.81 -0.30
CA TYR A 363 12.43 15.30 -1.17
C TYR A 363 11.09 15.31 -0.43
N VAL A 364 10.11 16.03 -0.96
CA VAL A 364 8.83 16.29 -0.30
C VAL A 364 7.65 15.73 -1.09
N TYR A 365 6.53 15.55 -0.41
CA TYR A 365 5.25 15.32 -1.07
C TYR A 365 4.68 16.63 -1.60
N LYS A 366 3.92 16.56 -2.69
CA LYS A 366 3.05 17.65 -3.12
C LYS A 366 2.07 17.97 -2.00
N GLN A 367 1.78 19.27 -1.83
CA GLN A 367 0.89 19.72 -0.77
C GLN A 367 -0.42 18.93 -0.77
N ASP A 368 -0.83 18.49 0.42
CA ASP A 368 -2.07 17.75 0.69
C ASP A 368 -2.26 16.44 -0.12
N THR A 369 -1.18 15.86 -0.63
CA THR A 369 -1.20 14.60 -1.37
C THR A 369 -0.22 13.56 -0.82
N GLN A 370 -0.38 12.29 -1.24
CA GLN A 370 0.60 11.22 -1.03
C GLN A 370 1.52 11.03 -2.26
N ILE A 371 1.53 12.00 -3.16
CA ILE A 371 2.32 11.93 -4.40
C ILE A 371 3.60 12.75 -4.18
N PRO A 372 4.79 12.16 -4.31
CA PRO A 372 6.03 12.91 -4.23
C PRO A 372 6.13 13.97 -5.33
N GLU A 373 6.75 15.10 -5.00
CA GLU A 373 6.97 16.18 -5.95
C GLU A 373 8.08 15.78 -6.94
N LYS A 374 7.82 15.89 -8.24
CA LYS A 374 8.86 15.65 -9.25
C LYS A 374 9.78 16.85 -9.37
N GLY A 375 11.07 16.61 -9.58
CA GLY A 375 12.03 17.69 -9.78
C GLY A 375 13.49 17.27 -9.53
N LYS A 376 14.17 17.96 -8.63
CA LYS A 376 15.62 17.80 -8.43
C LYS A 376 16.02 16.50 -7.72
N TRP A 377 15.15 15.95 -6.86
CA TRP A 377 15.53 14.91 -5.89
C TRP A 377 14.96 13.53 -6.19
N ASP A 378 14.00 13.44 -7.11
CA ASP A 378 13.31 12.18 -7.43
C ASP A 378 14.25 11.15 -8.08
N HIS A 379 15.10 11.54 -9.04
CA HIS A 379 15.93 10.59 -9.80
C HIS A 379 16.87 9.76 -8.94
N ILE A 380 17.63 10.42 -8.04
CA ILE A 380 18.58 9.70 -7.19
C ILE A 380 17.87 8.90 -6.09
N PHE A 381 16.75 9.41 -5.60
CA PHE A 381 15.91 8.69 -4.67
C PHE A 381 15.30 7.44 -5.34
N ASP A 382 14.77 7.60 -6.55
CA ASP A 382 14.20 6.50 -7.33
C ASP A 382 15.26 5.45 -7.67
N ALA A 383 16.43 5.85 -8.15
CA ALA A 383 17.57 4.95 -8.39
C ALA A 383 17.85 4.08 -7.15
N THR A 384 17.96 4.70 -5.97
CA THR A 384 18.20 3.98 -4.71
C THR A 384 17.07 3.03 -4.36
N THR A 385 15.82 3.49 -4.51
CA THR A 385 14.65 2.74 -4.05
C THR A 385 14.30 1.55 -4.94
N TYR A 386 14.73 1.48 -6.20
CA TYR A 386 14.61 0.28 -7.02
C TYR A 386 15.38 -0.90 -6.43
N ALA A 387 16.61 -0.67 -5.97
CA ALA A 387 17.39 -1.71 -5.30
C ALA A 387 16.82 -2.06 -3.92
N VAL A 388 16.44 -1.04 -3.14
CA VAL A 388 15.88 -1.22 -1.78
C VAL A 388 14.59 -2.05 -1.84
N GLU A 389 13.63 -1.70 -2.70
CA GLU A 389 12.37 -2.44 -2.82
C GLU A 389 12.59 -3.87 -3.34
N TYR A 390 13.52 -4.06 -4.26
CA TYR A 390 13.82 -5.39 -4.78
C TYR A 390 14.36 -6.32 -3.69
N LEU A 391 15.30 -5.84 -2.90
CA LEU A 391 16.00 -6.61 -1.87
C LEU A 391 15.19 -6.77 -0.57
N TYR A 392 14.42 -5.73 -0.20
CA TYR A 392 13.68 -5.65 1.07
C TYR A 392 12.23 -5.20 0.87
N PRO A 393 11.41 -5.97 0.13
CA PRO A 393 10.03 -5.60 -0.13
C PRO A 393 9.20 -5.61 1.17
N VAL A 394 8.39 -4.57 1.40
CA VAL A 394 7.47 -4.50 2.56
C VAL A 394 6.23 -5.37 2.39
N THR A 395 5.84 -5.68 1.17
CA THR A 395 4.75 -6.61 0.87
C THR A 395 5.34 -7.92 0.37
N LYS A 396 5.16 -9.02 1.11
CA LYS A 396 5.43 -10.36 0.59
C LYS A 396 4.46 -10.62 -0.57
N LYS A 397 4.85 -10.31 -1.80
CA LYS A 397 4.24 -10.88 -2.98
C LYS A 397 4.93 -12.22 -3.25
N VAL A 398 4.09 -13.29 -3.22
CA VAL A 398 4.31 -14.63 -3.76
C VAL A 398 5.79 -14.97 -4.07
N GLU A 399 6.27 -16.02 -3.43
CA GLU A 399 7.55 -16.66 -3.62
C GLU A 399 7.99 -16.65 -5.09
N TYR A 400 9.02 -15.85 -5.38
CA TYR A 400 9.91 -16.16 -6.46
C TYR A 400 11.08 -16.95 -5.85
N ASP A 401 11.09 -18.25 -6.09
CA ASP A 401 12.23 -19.10 -5.82
C ASP A 401 13.51 -18.42 -6.33
N ASN A 402 14.55 -18.43 -5.48
CA ASN A 402 15.91 -17.95 -5.71
C ASN A 402 16.23 -16.47 -5.42
N ILE A 403 15.86 -15.94 -4.25
CA ILE A 403 16.75 -14.98 -3.61
C ILE A 403 17.86 -15.78 -2.94
N LYS A 404 18.84 -16.22 -3.72
CA LYS A 404 20.13 -16.60 -3.13
C LYS A 404 20.68 -15.32 -2.52
N THR A 405 20.70 -15.25 -1.21
CA THR A 405 21.46 -14.26 -0.45
C THR A 405 22.82 -14.11 -1.11
N PHE A 406 23.20 -12.90 -1.47
CA PHE A 406 24.56 -12.61 -1.94
C PHE A 406 25.51 -12.62 -0.74
N GLY A 407 25.49 -13.75 0.01
CA GLY A 407 26.35 -13.95 1.15
C GLY A 407 27.80 -14.06 0.71
N VAL A 408 28.65 -13.37 1.42
CA VAL A 408 30.09 -13.47 1.38
C VAL A 408 30.48 -14.90 1.76
N TYR A 409 31.07 -15.64 0.84
CA TYR A 409 32.02 -16.72 1.11
C TYR A 409 33.35 -16.33 0.55
#